data_479796af8135eeb753f452d18946b9ab
#
_entry.id   479796af8135eeb753f452d18946b9ab
#
_cell.length_a   1.000
_cell.length_b   1.000
_cell.length_c   1.000
_cell.angle_alpha   90.00
_cell.angle_beta   90.00
_cell.angle_gamma   90.00
#
_symmetry.space_group_name_H-M   'P 1'
#
loop_
_entity.id
_entity.type
_entity.pdbx_description
1 polymer ?
#
loop_
_entity_poly.entity_id
_entity_poly.type
_entity_poly.pdbx_seq_one_letter_code
_entity_poly.pdbx_strand_id
1 'polypeptide(L)'
;MTKNARAFRTIRYALAGLLLTSASALAADITGEWWVEGKFGRVRIEKCNERMWGLISWEQASGATDYNNPDPAKRKRHTLGMPILLGLKQTADNRWDGKVYSPEDGKFWDINISLITADKLRLQGCLLFFCSGQLWNRAPVGFKANAEAGNNTRVSRTPSSRPLPKGANGPPKAAPFETAKDVCNAVAAANRS
;
A
#
# COMPACT_ATOMS: atom_id res chain seq x y z
N MET A 1 10.23 38.31 -82.46
CA MET A 1 9.29 38.65 -81.43
C MET A 1 8.95 37.42 -80.59
N THR A 2 9.70 37.20 -79.53
CA THR A 2 9.61 36.00 -78.69
C THR A 2 9.07 36.37 -77.33
N LYS A 3 7.88 35.82 -76.99
CA LYS A 3 7.20 36.04 -75.67
C LYS A 3 7.63 34.91 -74.75
N ASN A 4 8.39 35.27 -73.71
CA ASN A 4 8.79 34.37 -72.60
C ASN A 4 7.60 34.19 -71.64
N ALA A 5 7.07 32.94 -71.54
CA ALA A 5 6.13 32.54 -70.49
C ALA A 5 6.91 32.00 -69.31
N ARG A 6 6.87 32.71 -68.18
CA ARG A 6 7.43 32.27 -66.91
C ARG A 6 6.38 31.37 -66.22
N ALA A 7 6.69 30.09 -66.10
CA ALA A 7 5.92 29.15 -65.30
C ALA A 7 6.18 29.37 -63.79
N PHE A 8 5.18 29.80 -63.05
CA PHE A 8 5.21 29.84 -61.58
C PHE A 8 4.94 28.41 -61.04
N ARG A 9 5.97 27.78 -60.51
CA ARG A 9 5.82 26.56 -59.74
C ARG A 9 5.35 26.92 -58.34
N THR A 10 4.09 26.67 -58.02
CA THR A 10 3.53 26.73 -56.69
C THR A 10 3.95 25.47 -55.92
N ILE A 11 4.87 25.64 -54.98
CA ILE A 11 5.25 24.60 -54.00
C ILE A 11 4.13 24.54 -52.98
N ARG A 12 3.35 23.47 -52.98
CA ARG A 12 2.39 23.16 -51.89
C ARG A 12 3.12 22.48 -50.76
N TYR A 13 3.35 23.20 -49.65
CA TYR A 13 3.83 22.64 -48.40
C TYR A 13 2.66 21.89 -47.75
N ALA A 14 2.66 20.55 -47.81
CA ALA A 14 1.79 19.72 -47.00
C ALA A 14 2.31 19.74 -45.55
N LEU A 15 1.66 20.54 -44.68
CA LEU A 15 1.86 20.42 -43.24
C LEU A 15 1.28 19.10 -42.76
N ALA A 16 2.12 18.10 -42.63
CA ALA A 16 1.75 16.87 -41.90
C ALA A 16 1.74 17.21 -40.41
N GLY A 17 0.54 17.45 -39.87
CA GLY A 17 0.31 17.64 -38.45
C GLY A 17 0.62 16.34 -37.70
N LEU A 18 1.76 16.31 -37.01
CA LEU A 18 2.14 15.21 -36.11
C LEU A 18 1.28 15.33 -34.84
N LEU A 19 0.17 14.58 -34.78
CA LEU A 19 -0.65 14.42 -33.58
C LEU A 19 0.20 13.65 -32.56
N LEU A 20 0.87 14.38 -31.67
CA LEU A 20 1.49 13.84 -30.45
C LEU A 20 0.36 13.39 -29.52
N THR A 21 -0.01 12.11 -29.60
CA THR A 21 -0.86 11.48 -28.58
C THR A 21 -0.05 11.36 -27.28
N SER A 22 -0.25 12.30 -26.37
CA SER A 22 0.29 12.23 -25.01
C SER A 22 -0.37 11.02 -24.31
N ALA A 23 0.30 9.89 -24.30
CA ALA A 23 -0.08 8.78 -23.43
C ALA A 23 0.10 9.28 -21.98
N SER A 24 -1.00 9.56 -21.29
CA SER A 24 -0.98 9.82 -19.85
C SER A 24 -0.48 8.56 -19.17
N ALA A 25 0.77 8.55 -18.72
CA ALA A 25 1.26 7.51 -17.84
C ALA A 25 0.39 7.56 -16.57
N LEU A 26 -0.37 6.50 -16.32
CA LEU A 26 -1.11 6.35 -15.07
C LEU A 26 -0.07 6.37 -13.95
N ALA A 27 -0.15 7.39 -13.09
CA ALA A 27 0.71 7.46 -11.92
C ALA A 27 0.52 6.20 -11.06
N ALA A 28 1.62 5.65 -10.57
CA ALA A 28 1.56 4.50 -9.69
C ALA A 28 0.76 4.84 -8.43
N ASP A 29 -0.20 3.99 -8.06
CA ASP A 29 -1.09 4.20 -6.91
C ASP A 29 -1.08 2.99 -5.99
N ILE A 30 -0.58 3.20 -4.77
CA ILE A 30 -0.55 2.18 -3.72
C ILE A 30 -1.72 2.28 -2.74
N THR A 31 -2.67 3.20 -2.96
CA THR A 31 -3.85 3.29 -2.08
C THR A 31 -4.71 2.03 -2.15
N GLY A 32 -5.50 1.80 -1.11
CA GLY A 32 -6.42 0.67 -0.99
C GLY A 32 -5.95 -0.43 -0.04
N GLU A 33 -6.57 -1.59 -0.15
CA GLU A 33 -6.36 -2.73 0.74
C GLU A 33 -5.31 -3.70 0.21
N TRP A 34 -4.41 -4.11 1.11
CA TRP A 34 -3.32 -5.02 0.78
C TRP A 34 -3.25 -6.19 1.76
N TRP A 35 -3.22 -7.40 1.24
CA TRP A 35 -2.87 -8.59 2.02
C TRP A 35 -1.38 -8.57 2.32
N VAL A 36 -1.03 -8.64 3.60
CA VAL A 36 0.36 -8.91 4.00
C VAL A 36 0.76 -10.33 3.59
N GLU A 37 2.05 -10.57 3.49
CA GLU A 37 2.57 -11.90 3.20
C GLU A 37 2.03 -12.93 4.22
N GLY A 38 1.59 -14.10 3.71
CA GLY A 38 0.96 -15.13 4.55
C GLY A 38 -0.53 -14.89 4.86
N LYS A 39 -1.10 -13.76 4.44
CA LYS A 39 -2.54 -13.42 4.57
C LYS A 39 -3.11 -13.45 6.00
N PHE A 40 -2.29 -13.26 7.02
CA PHE A 40 -2.74 -13.17 8.41
C PHE A 40 -3.26 -11.78 8.81
N GLY A 41 -3.07 -10.78 7.95
CA GLY A 41 -3.56 -9.41 8.14
C GLY A 41 -3.73 -8.68 6.82
N ARG A 42 -4.45 -7.56 6.88
CA ARG A 42 -4.54 -6.58 5.80
C ARG A 42 -4.17 -5.20 6.30
N VAL A 43 -3.61 -4.45 5.39
CA VAL A 43 -3.26 -3.04 5.61
C VAL A 43 -3.97 -2.21 4.57
N ARG A 44 -4.69 -1.20 5.04
CA ARG A 44 -5.25 -0.17 4.18
C ARG A 44 -4.27 0.99 4.07
N ILE A 45 -3.90 1.32 2.86
CA ILE A 45 -3.00 2.44 2.55
C ILE A 45 -3.82 3.58 1.97
N GLU A 46 -3.63 4.80 2.52
CA GLU A 46 -4.29 6.01 2.05
C GLU A 46 -3.33 7.20 2.06
N LYS A 47 -3.61 8.18 1.20
CA LYS A 47 -2.87 9.44 1.15
C LYS A 47 -3.48 10.44 2.14
N CYS A 48 -2.70 10.83 3.14
CA CYS A 48 -3.08 11.84 4.14
C CYS A 48 -2.02 12.93 4.17
N ASN A 49 -2.41 14.18 3.86
CA ASN A 49 -1.49 15.34 3.87
C ASN A 49 -0.19 15.08 3.11
N GLU A 50 -0.28 14.72 1.83
CA GLU A 50 0.84 14.46 0.91
C GLU A 50 1.75 13.28 1.31
N ARG A 51 1.38 12.48 2.29
CA ARG A 51 2.08 11.28 2.74
C ARG A 51 1.18 10.07 2.66
N MET A 52 1.77 8.91 2.35
CA MET A 52 1.04 7.65 2.42
C MET A 52 1.13 7.10 3.84
N TRP A 53 0.01 6.60 4.33
CA TRP A 53 -0.12 5.97 5.64
C TRP A 53 -0.82 4.64 5.48
N GLY A 54 -0.44 3.65 6.28
CA GLY A 54 -1.07 2.34 6.26
C GLY A 54 -1.50 1.91 7.66
N LEU A 55 -2.76 1.49 7.80
CA LEU A 55 -3.34 1.00 9.04
C LEU A 55 -3.70 -0.47 8.91
N ILE A 56 -3.58 -1.22 10.01
CA ILE A 56 -4.10 -2.59 10.07
C ILE A 56 -5.63 -2.53 9.93
N SER A 57 -6.15 -2.98 8.80
CA SER A 57 -7.58 -2.93 8.46
C SER A 57 -8.30 -4.23 8.76
N TRP A 58 -7.58 -5.34 8.86
CA TRP A 58 -8.13 -6.64 9.18
C TRP A 58 -7.08 -7.56 9.80
N GLU A 59 -7.51 -8.40 10.73
CA GLU A 59 -6.68 -9.41 11.41
C GLU A 59 -7.36 -10.77 11.36
N GLN A 60 -6.60 -11.81 11.08
CA GLN A 60 -7.07 -13.20 11.07
C GLN A 60 -7.57 -13.63 12.44
N ALA A 61 -6.91 -13.19 13.51
CA ALA A 61 -7.33 -13.39 14.88
C ALA A 61 -7.41 -12.06 15.59
N SER A 62 -8.59 -11.70 16.11
CA SER A 62 -8.83 -10.42 16.78
C SER A 62 -8.31 -10.38 18.21
N GLY A 63 -8.17 -9.18 18.76
CA GLY A 63 -7.78 -8.96 20.15
C GLY A 63 -6.28 -8.85 20.36
N ALA A 64 -5.47 -8.87 19.29
CA ALA A 64 -4.04 -8.58 19.39
C ALA A 64 -3.80 -7.19 19.97
N THR A 65 -2.78 -7.08 20.80
CA THR A 65 -2.35 -5.82 21.41
C THR A 65 -0.91 -5.52 21.07
N ASP A 66 -0.52 -4.28 21.17
CA ASP A 66 0.83 -3.78 20.92
C ASP A 66 1.77 -4.12 22.10
N TYR A 67 1.73 -5.38 22.51
CA TYR A 67 2.36 -5.86 23.76
C TYR A 67 3.86 -5.56 23.85
N ASN A 68 4.56 -5.59 22.71
CA ASN A 68 5.99 -5.34 22.69
C ASN A 68 6.35 -3.85 22.52
N ASN A 69 5.37 -2.94 22.60
CA ASN A 69 5.66 -1.51 22.50
C ASN A 69 6.69 -1.10 23.56
N PRO A 70 7.74 -0.34 23.18
CA PRO A 70 8.73 0.16 24.13
C PRO A 70 8.10 1.07 25.21
N ASP A 71 7.02 1.79 24.87
CA ASP A 71 6.22 2.55 25.83
C ASP A 71 5.20 1.64 26.52
N PRO A 72 5.32 1.39 27.86
CA PRO A 72 4.40 0.53 28.60
C PRO A 72 2.94 1.01 28.55
N ALA A 73 2.70 2.31 28.41
CA ALA A 73 1.35 2.89 28.36
C ALA A 73 0.62 2.45 27.08
N LYS A 74 1.34 2.13 26.01
CA LYS A 74 0.81 1.73 24.70
C LYS A 74 0.63 0.22 24.53
N ARG A 75 1.14 -0.60 25.42
CA ARG A 75 1.13 -2.08 25.29
C ARG A 75 -0.25 -2.71 25.28
N LYS A 76 -1.25 -2.04 25.81
CA LYS A 76 -2.64 -2.52 25.86
C LYS A 76 -3.50 -2.05 24.69
N ARG A 77 -3.00 -1.17 23.83
CA ARG A 77 -3.77 -0.71 22.68
C ARG A 77 -3.91 -1.86 21.66
N HIS A 78 -5.07 -1.93 21.04
CA HIS A 78 -5.30 -2.92 19.99
C HIS A 78 -4.46 -2.60 18.75
N THR A 79 -4.00 -3.66 18.06
CA THR A 79 -3.29 -3.55 16.79
C THR A 79 -4.23 -3.23 15.64
N LEU A 80 -5.47 -3.70 15.71
CA LEU A 80 -6.49 -3.39 14.70
C LEU A 80 -6.77 -1.88 14.67
N GLY A 81 -6.64 -1.27 13.50
CA GLY A 81 -6.79 0.17 13.31
C GLY A 81 -5.52 0.98 13.59
N MET A 82 -4.44 0.34 13.99
CA MET A 82 -3.20 1.01 14.31
C MET A 82 -2.43 1.38 13.03
N PRO A 83 -1.88 2.62 12.94
CA PRO A 83 -0.95 2.98 11.89
C PRO A 83 0.35 2.17 12.02
N ILE A 84 0.72 1.47 10.95
CA ILE A 84 1.98 0.74 10.87
C ILE A 84 2.89 1.22 9.75
N LEU A 85 2.34 1.73 8.64
CA LEU A 85 3.13 2.45 7.64
C LEU A 85 3.03 3.94 7.95
N LEU A 86 4.17 4.57 8.17
CA LEU A 86 4.24 5.88 8.79
C LEU A 86 4.81 6.92 7.84
N GLY A 87 3.93 7.77 7.31
CA GLY A 87 4.27 8.99 6.58
C GLY A 87 5.18 8.78 5.38
N LEU A 88 4.95 7.74 4.58
CA LEU A 88 5.75 7.42 3.40
C LEU A 88 5.69 8.56 2.38
N LYS A 89 6.85 8.95 1.87
CA LYS A 89 6.99 9.96 0.83
C LYS A 89 7.34 9.29 -0.50
N GLN A 90 6.68 9.70 -1.57
CA GLN A 90 7.07 9.27 -2.90
C GLN A 90 8.44 9.85 -3.27
N THR A 91 9.37 8.98 -3.65
CA THR A 91 10.77 9.33 -3.98
C THR A 91 11.13 8.99 -5.42
N ALA A 92 10.29 8.19 -6.09
CA ALA A 92 10.34 7.92 -7.52
C ALA A 92 8.94 7.54 -8.01
N ASP A 93 8.75 7.38 -9.32
CA ASP A 93 7.44 7.13 -9.95
C ASP A 93 6.66 5.97 -9.33
N ASN A 94 7.34 4.92 -8.90
CA ASN A 94 6.74 3.73 -8.31
C ASN A 94 7.33 3.35 -6.94
N ARG A 95 7.96 4.32 -6.24
CA ARG A 95 8.65 4.09 -4.96
C ARG A 95 8.27 5.11 -3.90
N TRP A 96 8.04 4.62 -2.69
CA TRP A 96 7.77 5.41 -1.48
C TRP A 96 8.72 4.97 -0.36
N ASP A 97 9.38 5.93 0.28
CA ASP A 97 10.28 5.69 1.41
C ASP A 97 9.68 6.25 2.69
N GLY A 98 9.89 5.58 3.81
CA GLY A 98 9.41 5.98 5.12
C GLY A 98 9.69 4.93 6.19
N LYS A 99 8.80 4.81 7.18
CA LYS A 99 8.98 3.88 8.28
C LYS A 99 7.82 2.89 8.38
N VAL A 100 8.13 1.69 8.85
CA VAL A 100 7.13 0.74 9.35
C VAL A 100 7.34 0.53 10.85
N TYR A 101 6.24 0.46 11.58
CA TYR A 101 6.21 -0.03 12.94
C TYR A 101 5.81 -1.50 12.96
N SER A 102 6.57 -2.33 13.64
CA SER A 102 6.28 -3.75 13.83
C SER A 102 5.79 -3.99 15.26
N PRO A 103 4.49 -4.28 15.45
CA PRO A 103 3.96 -4.61 16.78
C PRO A 103 4.51 -5.91 17.35
N GLU A 104 5.05 -6.78 16.48
CA GLU A 104 5.58 -8.09 16.86
C GLU A 104 6.87 -7.99 17.67
N ASP A 105 7.70 -6.99 17.38
CA ASP A 105 8.97 -6.75 18.06
C ASP A 105 9.07 -5.35 18.69
N GLY A 106 8.05 -4.52 18.54
CA GLY A 106 7.98 -3.17 19.11
C GLY A 106 8.95 -2.18 18.46
N LYS A 107 9.38 -2.43 17.22
CA LYS A 107 10.44 -1.66 16.57
C LYS A 107 9.95 -0.89 15.36
N PHE A 108 10.69 0.18 15.07
CA PHE A 108 10.55 0.94 13.84
C PHE A 108 11.68 0.58 12.88
N TRP A 109 11.32 0.42 11.61
CA TRP A 109 12.26 0.12 10.54
C TRP A 109 12.13 1.16 9.43
N ASP A 110 13.26 1.57 8.87
CA ASP A 110 13.23 2.34 7.63
C ASP A 110 12.94 1.38 6.47
N ILE A 111 11.98 1.76 5.65
CA ILE A 111 11.51 0.91 4.55
C ILE A 111 11.34 1.70 3.26
N ASN A 112 11.33 0.96 2.17
CA ASN A 112 10.73 1.42 0.94
C ASN A 112 9.60 0.48 0.50
N ILE A 113 8.61 1.05 -0.18
CA ILE A 113 7.57 0.31 -0.88
C ILE A 113 7.72 0.59 -2.36
N SER A 114 7.67 -0.46 -3.18
CA SER A 114 7.66 -0.37 -4.64
C SER A 114 6.47 -1.13 -5.20
N LEU A 115 5.75 -0.50 -6.14
CA LEU A 115 4.68 -1.17 -6.87
C LEU A 115 5.32 -2.00 -7.99
N ILE A 116 5.20 -3.32 -7.91
CA ILE A 116 5.74 -4.24 -8.92
C ILE A 116 4.76 -4.40 -10.08
N THR A 117 3.48 -4.53 -9.75
CA THR A 117 2.34 -4.52 -10.68
C THR A 117 1.18 -3.80 -10.00
N ALA A 118 0.10 -3.51 -10.71
CA ALA A 118 -1.10 -2.88 -10.13
C ALA A 118 -1.61 -3.61 -8.87
N ASP A 119 -1.39 -4.94 -8.79
CA ASP A 119 -1.90 -5.80 -7.72
C ASP A 119 -0.81 -6.38 -6.81
N LYS A 120 0.44 -5.96 -6.99
CA LYS A 120 1.56 -6.48 -6.19
C LYS A 120 2.53 -5.36 -5.82
N LEU A 121 2.76 -5.20 -4.53
CA LEU A 121 3.81 -4.33 -4.02
C LEU A 121 4.87 -5.14 -3.26
N ARG A 122 6.06 -4.58 -3.22
CA ARG A 122 7.16 -5.04 -2.38
C ARG A 122 7.40 -4.02 -1.29
N LEU A 123 7.35 -4.46 -0.03
CA LEU A 123 7.83 -3.73 1.12
C LEU A 123 9.22 -4.26 1.46
N GLN A 124 10.21 -3.41 1.56
CA GLN A 124 11.59 -3.80 1.83
C GLN A 124 12.20 -2.89 2.90
N GLY A 125 12.76 -3.50 3.94
CA GLY A 125 13.56 -2.85 4.95
C GLY A 125 15.00 -3.33 4.89
N CYS A 126 15.96 -2.44 5.10
CA CYS A 126 17.38 -2.79 5.14
C CYS A 126 17.98 -2.36 6.47
N LEU A 127 18.78 -3.23 7.06
CA LEU A 127 19.62 -2.94 8.21
C LEU A 127 21.07 -3.17 7.79
N LEU A 128 21.84 -2.10 7.65
CA LEU A 128 23.22 -2.12 7.11
C LEU A 128 23.24 -2.79 5.72
N PHE A 129 23.81 -4.00 5.63
CA PHE A 129 23.96 -4.74 4.37
C PHE A 129 22.90 -5.82 4.16
N PHE A 130 22.01 -6.03 5.13
CA PHE A 130 20.97 -7.05 5.08
C PHE A 130 19.62 -6.39 4.78
N CYS A 131 19.02 -6.76 3.66
CA CYS A 131 17.68 -6.33 3.29
C CYS A 131 16.72 -7.51 3.42
N SER A 132 15.61 -7.30 4.12
CA SER A 132 14.48 -8.23 4.18
C SER A 132 13.26 -7.56 3.61
N GLY A 133 12.35 -8.33 3.06
CA GLY A 133 11.16 -7.76 2.45
C GLY A 133 10.01 -8.74 2.38
N GLN A 134 8.84 -8.19 2.13
CA GLN A 134 7.58 -8.91 1.96
C GLN A 134 6.95 -8.55 0.63
N LEU A 135 6.23 -9.48 0.04
CA LEU A 135 5.36 -9.26 -1.11
C LEU A 135 3.92 -9.20 -0.64
N TRP A 136 3.29 -8.06 -0.86
CA TRP A 136 1.88 -7.85 -0.55
C TRP A 136 1.06 -7.88 -1.82
N ASN A 137 -0.13 -8.48 -1.75
CA ASN A 137 -1.04 -8.56 -2.87
C ASN A 137 -2.26 -7.70 -2.58
N ARG A 138 -2.76 -7.00 -3.61
CA ARG A 138 -3.96 -6.18 -3.48
C ARG A 138 -5.15 -7.05 -3.09
N ALA A 139 -5.90 -6.62 -2.10
CA ALA A 139 -7.14 -7.28 -1.73
C ALA A 139 -8.26 -6.89 -2.70
N PRO A 140 -9.19 -7.79 -3.03
CA PRO A 140 -10.33 -7.46 -3.88
C PRO A 140 -11.17 -6.32 -3.30
N VAL A 141 -11.66 -5.44 -4.19
CA VAL A 141 -12.58 -4.36 -3.81
C VAL A 141 -13.88 -4.97 -3.27
N GLY A 142 -14.37 -4.45 -2.14
CA GLY A 142 -15.63 -4.92 -1.55
C GLY A 142 -15.51 -6.15 -0.65
N PHE A 143 -14.28 -6.54 -0.28
CA PHE A 143 -14.07 -7.60 0.70
C PHE A 143 -14.71 -7.23 2.06
N LYS A 144 -15.84 -7.88 2.38
CA LYS A 144 -16.43 -7.83 3.73
C LYS A 144 -15.81 -8.94 4.55
N ALA A 145 -15.19 -8.61 5.67
CA ALA A 145 -14.47 -9.56 6.54
C ALA A 145 -15.24 -10.81 6.93
N ASN A 146 -16.58 -10.75 6.84
CA ASN A 146 -17.48 -11.85 7.20
C ASN A 146 -17.67 -12.90 6.09
N ALA A 147 -17.16 -12.67 4.86
CA ALA A 147 -17.45 -13.57 3.73
C ALA A 147 -16.46 -14.73 3.58
N GLU A 148 -15.27 -14.65 4.13
CA GLU A 148 -14.25 -15.70 3.95
C GLU A 148 -14.14 -16.70 5.12
N ALA A 149 -14.81 -16.47 6.23
CA ALA A 149 -14.83 -17.44 7.33
C ALA A 149 -15.61 -18.75 6.99
N GLY A 150 -16.32 -18.78 5.86
CA GLY A 150 -17.26 -19.84 5.51
C GLY A 150 -16.88 -20.79 4.37
N ASN A 151 -15.77 -20.57 3.65
CA ASN A 151 -15.45 -21.41 2.48
C ASN A 151 -14.03 -22.00 2.57
N ASN A 152 -13.84 -22.88 3.55
CA ASN A 152 -12.62 -23.69 3.69
C ASN A 152 -12.64 -24.86 2.71
N THR A 153 -12.43 -24.60 1.44
CA THR A 153 -11.98 -25.66 0.53
C THR A 153 -10.52 -25.96 0.91
N ARG A 154 -10.26 -27.21 1.25
CA ARG A 154 -8.96 -27.77 1.64
C ARG A 154 -7.83 -27.28 0.73
N VAL A 155 -7.16 -26.22 1.11
CA VAL A 155 -5.83 -25.90 0.61
C VAL A 155 -4.86 -26.47 1.62
N SER A 156 -3.97 -27.35 1.15
CA SER A 156 -2.89 -27.97 1.90
C SER A 156 -2.17 -26.94 2.75
N ARG A 157 -2.30 -27.06 4.06
CA ARG A 157 -1.61 -26.20 5.03
C ARG A 157 -0.15 -26.61 5.06
N THR A 158 0.70 -25.87 4.38
CA THR A 158 2.07 -25.72 4.86
C THR A 158 1.98 -24.82 6.09
N PRO A 159 2.38 -25.25 7.28
CA PRO A 159 2.32 -24.42 8.47
C PRO A 159 3.26 -23.23 8.26
N SER A 160 2.71 -22.02 8.15
CA SER A 160 3.50 -20.82 8.32
C SER A 160 4.01 -20.84 9.75
N SER A 161 5.31 -20.92 9.92
CA SER A 161 6.00 -21.03 11.21
C SER A 161 6.00 -19.72 12.00
N ARG A 162 5.14 -18.76 11.64
CA ARG A 162 5.06 -17.46 12.32
C ARG A 162 4.16 -17.59 13.55
N PRO A 163 4.66 -17.28 14.77
CA PRO A 163 3.84 -17.29 15.98
C PRO A 163 2.68 -16.28 15.86
N LEU A 164 1.50 -16.66 16.32
CA LEU A 164 0.37 -15.74 16.48
C LEU A 164 0.75 -14.61 17.46
N PRO A 165 0.35 -13.36 17.20
CA PRO A 165 0.55 -12.25 18.12
C PRO A 165 -0.05 -12.58 19.49
N LYS A 166 0.65 -12.23 20.58
CA LYS A 166 0.15 -12.44 21.94
C LYS A 166 -1.19 -11.73 22.15
N GLY A 167 -2.16 -12.43 22.71
CA GLY A 167 -3.52 -11.92 22.97
C GLY A 167 -4.53 -12.13 21.82
N ALA A 168 -4.11 -12.64 20.67
CA ALA A 168 -4.97 -12.84 19.50
C ALA A 168 -5.73 -14.17 19.58
N ASN A 169 -6.85 -14.22 20.30
CA ASN A 169 -7.66 -15.40 20.49
C ASN A 169 -9.10 -15.27 19.98
N GLY A 170 -9.44 -14.14 19.34
CA GLY A 170 -10.79 -13.90 18.82
C GLY A 170 -10.96 -14.27 17.35
N PRO A 171 -12.19 -14.28 16.85
CA PRO A 171 -12.48 -14.50 15.44
C PRO A 171 -11.88 -13.37 14.58
N PRO A 172 -11.73 -13.57 13.26
CA PRO A 172 -11.25 -12.54 12.34
C PRO A 172 -12.07 -11.25 12.46
N LYS A 173 -11.40 -10.11 12.48
CA LYS A 173 -12.04 -8.81 12.64
C LYS A 173 -11.48 -7.78 11.68
N ALA A 174 -12.36 -6.90 11.18
CA ALA A 174 -12.00 -5.74 10.39
C ALA A 174 -12.17 -4.45 11.18
N ALA A 175 -11.32 -3.47 10.89
CA ALA A 175 -11.48 -2.12 11.40
C ALA A 175 -12.53 -1.34 10.57
N PRO A 176 -13.25 -0.38 11.17
CA PRO A 176 -14.31 0.36 10.50
C PRO A 176 -13.75 1.50 9.62
N PHE A 177 -12.85 1.17 8.70
CA PHE A 177 -12.30 2.14 7.75
C PHE A 177 -12.93 1.92 6.37
N GLU A 178 -14.04 2.60 6.12
CA GLU A 178 -14.73 2.51 4.83
C GLU A 178 -14.20 3.55 3.83
N THR A 179 -13.69 4.67 4.33
CA THR A 179 -13.23 5.78 3.49
C THR A 179 -11.78 6.18 3.79
N ALA A 180 -11.14 6.88 2.85
CA ALA A 180 -9.83 7.51 3.07
C ALA A 180 -9.85 8.49 4.24
N LYS A 181 -10.99 9.18 4.45
CA LYS A 181 -11.18 10.12 5.56
C LYS A 181 -11.08 9.42 6.93
N ASP A 182 -11.64 8.21 7.05
CA ASP A 182 -11.58 7.44 8.31
C ASP A 182 -10.14 7.08 8.65
N VAL A 183 -9.37 6.64 7.64
CA VAL A 183 -7.94 6.36 7.77
C VAL A 183 -7.18 7.61 8.22
N CYS A 184 -7.39 8.75 7.55
CA CYS A 184 -6.67 9.97 7.88
C CYS A 184 -7.05 10.53 9.26
N ASN A 185 -8.30 10.35 9.70
CA ASN A 185 -8.72 10.70 11.07
C ASN A 185 -8.03 9.81 12.11
N ALA A 186 -7.93 8.50 11.85
CA ALA A 186 -7.23 7.58 12.75
C ALA A 186 -5.73 7.89 12.85
N VAL A 187 -5.09 8.22 11.72
CA VAL A 187 -3.69 8.71 11.69
C VAL A 187 -3.53 9.97 12.52
N ALA A 188 -4.41 10.95 12.35
CA ALA A 188 -4.36 12.20 13.10
C ALA A 188 -4.57 11.99 14.62
N ALA A 189 -5.41 11.04 15.01
CA ALA A 189 -5.62 10.66 16.39
C ALA A 189 -4.36 9.99 16.99
N ALA A 190 -3.76 9.05 16.26
CA ALA A 190 -2.57 8.34 16.69
C ALA A 190 -1.33 9.24 16.87
N ASN A 191 -1.24 10.32 16.09
CA ASN A 191 -0.14 11.28 16.19
C ASN A 191 -0.28 12.27 17.37
N ARG A 192 -1.45 12.30 18.03
CA ARG A 192 -1.70 13.15 19.23
C ARG A 192 -1.53 12.39 20.55
N SER A 193 -1.44 11.09 20.54
CA SER A 193 -1.27 10.18 21.69
C SER A 193 0.19 9.75 21.85
#